data_ccc5a3ca47cc581d236d786398b351bb
#
_entry.id   ccc5a3ca47cc581d236d786398b351bb
#
_cell.length_a   1.000
_cell.length_b   1.000
_cell.length_c   1.000
_cell.angle_alpha   90.00
_cell.angle_beta   90.00
_cell.angle_gamma   90.00
#
_symmetry.space_group_name_H-M   'P 1'
#
loop_
_entity.id
_entity.type
_entity.pdbx_description
1 polymer ?
#
loop_
_entity_poly.entity_id
_entity_poly.type
_entity_poly.pdbx_seq_one_letter_code
_entity_poly.pdbx_strand_id
1 'polypeptide(L)'
;MKKVLLLTAILSSGLYGASIDHVQTYTPDYLSNQAQTGLVKAGVNNYNPAGQSRLEQGKYAQVGVQYAVGYEKMSYEGKEHKAKLRQAIPNVTFTSVDANGATFFNFGALAGGGKLKYDGVSGVDVLSDVNKFDGLGVYDRGSSLTGKNMYEQATLGRAFNVNENLSLSVAGRVVHGTRELKGNLNIGVNPSPAYQAAKAAEIKKAVLAGKLSPTEAKAKGQALQQTTAYLVKNGLQGDLDSKREAWGYGFQLGVNYKVDERLNLAARYDSRVKMNFKAKGSENQLNTAAILGQNIGLTTFYPQYTIGERVRRDLPAILSVGASYKVTDNYLVSGAANYYFNRHAKMDRVTAFGGHEYGLDYKNGWEIALGNEYKINDKFTLIGSANYARTGAKASSFNDTEYALNSFTLGAGVKYQYDETTAITASVAHFIYDKKDGTFTDRYQGVTENQKYHKGITAFGLSLTKKF
;
A
#
# COMPACT_ATOMS: atom_id res chain seq x y z
N MET A 1 -5.78 21.40 25.51
CA MET A 1 -4.92 20.27 25.09
C MET A 1 -5.63 19.19 24.24
N LYS A 2 -6.95 19.08 24.19
CA LYS A 2 -7.64 18.03 23.38
C LYS A 2 -7.58 18.19 21.86
N LYS A 3 -7.04 19.30 21.31
CA LYS A 3 -7.00 19.57 19.85
C LYS A 3 -5.60 19.50 19.21
N VAL A 4 -4.55 19.19 19.95
CA VAL A 4 -3.16 19.37 19.50
C VAL A 4 -2.53 18.13 18.84
N LEU A 5 -3.15 16.95 18.92
CA LEU A 5 -2.53 15.71 18.47
C LEU A 5 -3.39 14.99 17.43
N LEU A 6 -3.39 15.51 16.21
CA LEU A 6 -3.99 14.87 15.04
C LEU A 6 -2.92 14.21 14.15
N LEU A 7 -2.28 13.18 14.67
CA LEU A 7 -1.43 12.30 13.87
C LEU A 7 -2.20 11.06 13.48
N THR A 8 -2.82 11.09 12.33
CA THR A 8 -3.40 9.89 11.73
C THR A 8 -2.32 9.18 10.93
N ALA A 9 -1.65 8.26 11.57
CA ALA A 9 -0.67 7.44 10.91
C ALA A 9 -1.23 6.03 10.66
N ILE A 10 -1.81 5.80 9.49
CA ILE A 10 -2.07 4.47 8.97
C ILE A 10 -1.30 4.33 7.66
N LEU A 11 -0.38 3.38 7.63
CA LEU A 11 0.57 3.20 6.56
C LEU A 11 0.06 2.22 5.51
N SER A 12 0.05 2.64 4.27
CA SER A 12 0.30 1.78 3.13
C SER A 12 0.87 2.59 1.98
N SER A 13 2.16 2.49 1.78
CA SER A 13 2.76 2.83 0.52
C SER A 13 2.58 1.65 -0.41
N GLY A 14 1.81 1.79 -1.46
CA GLY A 14 1.63 0.76 -2.48
C GLY A 14 2.40 1.08 -3.75
N LEU A 15 3.09 0.08 -4.32
CA LEU A 15 3.83 0.29 -5.55
C LEU A 15 2.90 0.45 -6.73
N TYR A 16 2.03 -0.50 -6.99
CA TYR A 16 1.04 -0.48 -8.08
C TYR A 16 -0.03 -1.55 -7.82
N GLY A 17 -1.15 -1.46 -8.53
CA GLY A 17 -2.30 -2.35 -8.40
C GLY A 17 -3.58 -1.59 -8.07
N ALA A 18 -4.70 -2.08 -8.59
CA ALA A 18 -6.00 -1.40 -8.56
C ALA A 18 -6.83 -1.73 -7.31
N SER A 19 -6.21 -1.97 -6.16
CA SER A 19 -6.92 -2.43 -4.97
C SER A 19 -6.40 -1.82 -3.67
N ILE A 20 -7.05 -2.19 -2.57
CA ILE A 20 -6.54 -2.04 -1.22
C ILE A 20 -5.17 -2.70 -1.12
N ASP A 21 -4.21 -2.00 -0.49
CA ASP A 21 -2.83 -2.45 -0.33
C ASP A 21 -2.14 -2.82 -1.67
N HIS A 22 -2.69 -2.34 -2.80
CA HIS A 22 -2.11 -2.55 -4.13
C HIS A 22 -1.80 -4.01 -4.43
N VAL A 23 -2.80 -4.89 -4.22
CA VAL A 23 -2.68 -6.33 -4.48
C VAL A 23 -2.45 -6.54 -5.96
N GLN A 24 -1.23 -6.99 -6.28
CA GLN A 24 -0.82 -7.33 -7.63
C GLN A 24 0.40 -8.21 -7.53
N THR A 25 0.32 -9.44 -7.91
CA THR A 25 1.48 -10.34 -7.85
C THR A 25 2.63 -9.76 -8.66
N TYR A 26 3.75 -9.48 -8.00
CA TYR A 26 4.88 -8.77 -8.59
C TYR A 26 5.86 -9.76 -9.21
N THR A 27 5.81 -9.93 -10.53
CA THR A 27 6.82 -10.67 -11.30
C THR A 27 7.56 -9.74 -12.28
N PRO A 28 8.85 -9.97 -12.60
CA PRO A 28 9.56 -9.12 -13.55
C PRO A 28 8.88 -9.06 -14.92
N ASP A 29 8.35 -10.18 -15.40
CA ASP A 29 7.70 -10.28 -16.71
C ASP A 29 6.41 -9.44 -16.78
N TYR A 30 5.73 -9.21 -15.63
CA TYR A 30 4.57 -8.31 -15.56
C TYR A 30 4.93 -6.88 -15.97
N LEU A 31 6.17 -6.44 -15.73
CA LEU A 31 6.58 -5.08 -16.09
C LEU A 31 6.58 -4.87 -17.61
N SER A 32 6.93 -5.87 -18.39
CA SER A 32 6.90 -5.76 -19.86
C SER A 32 5.53 -6.06 -20.46
N ASN A 33 4.74 -6.95 -19.83
CA ASN A 33 3.40 -7.31 -20.29
C ASN A 33 2.44 -7.48 -19.09
N GLN A 34 1.56 -6.52 -18.84
CA GLN A 34 0.55 -6.59 -17.79
C GLN A 34 -0.65 -7.48 -18.16
N ALA A 35 -0.82 -7.84 -19.44
CA ALA A 35 -1.93 -8.66 -19.92
C ALA A 35 -1.59 -10.17 -19.94
N GLN A 36 -1.20 -10.74 -18.79
CA GLN A 36 -0.68 -12.11 -18.71
C GLN A 36 -1.73 -13.19 -18.52
N THR A 37 -2.95 -12.86 -18.13
CA THR A 37 -3.97 -13.86 -17.75
C THR A 37 -4.31 -14.82 -18.90
N GLY A 38 -4.30 -14.36 -20.16
CA GLY A 38 -4.57 -15.22 -21.33
C GLY A 38 -3.35 -15.98 -21.87
N LEU A 39 -2.13 -15.75 -21.31
CA LEU A 39 -0.91 -16.34 -21.85
C LEU A 39 -0.68 -17.76 -21.32
N VAL A 40 -0.16 -18.63 -22.19
CA VAL A 40 0.30 -19.97 -21.85
C VAL A 40 1.80 -20.04 -22.06
N LYS A 41 2.57 -19.81 -21.01
CA LYS A 41 4.03 -19.88 -21.01
C LYS A 41 4.56 -20.14 -19.60
N ALA A 42 5.80 -20.60 -19.48
CA ALA A 42 6.46 -20.72 -18.17
C ALA A 42 6.54 -19.36 -17.48
N GLY A 43 6.44 -19.34 -16.16
CA GLY A 43 6.53 -18.12 -15.34
C GLY A 43 5.23 -17.36 -15.15
N VAL A 44 4.14 -17.70 -15.85
CA VAL A 44 2.81 -17.05 -15.67
C VAL A 44 1.88 -17.79 -14.72
N ASN A 45 2.38 -18.69 -13.90
CA ASN A 45 1.60 -19.49 -12.93
C ASN A 45 0.72 -18.61 -12.03
N ASN A 46 1.18 -17.41 -11.67
CA ASN A 46 0.42 -16.45 -10.85
C ASN A 46 -0.78 -15.85 -11.61
N TYR A 47 -0.77 -15.85 -12.92
CA TYR A 47 -1.76 -15.16 -13.78
C TYR A 47 -2.67 -16.14 -14.51
N ASN A 48 -2.11 -17.23 -15.04
CA ASN A 48 -2.83 -18.32 -15.69
C ASN A 48 -2.37 -19.69 -15.15
N PRO A 49 -2.76 -20.06 -13.92
CA PRO A 49 -2.35 -21.32 -13.32
C PRO A 49 -2.88 -22.54 -14.09
N ALA A 50 -4.10 -22.48 -14.62
CA ALA A 50 -4.68 -23.57 -15.40
C ALA A 50 -3.97 -23.80 -16.74
N GLY A 51 -3.45 -22.75 -17.35
CA GLY A 51 -2.67 -22.86 -18.59
C GLY A 51 -1.33 -23.57 -18.43
N GLN A 52 -0.84 -23.77 -17.19
CA GLN A 52 0.44 -24.48 -16.96
C GLN A 52 0.38 -25.94 -17.38
N SER A 53 -0.77 -26.59 -17.34
CA SER A 53 -0.94 -27.96 -17.82
C SER A 53 -0.89 -28.11 -19.35
N ARG A 54 -0.85 -26.99 -20.07
CA ARG A 54 -0.75 -26.94 -21.54
C ARG A 54 0.70 -26.76 -22.02
N LEU A 55 1.65 -26.62 -21.11
CA LEU A 55 3.08 -26.62 -21.45
C LEU A 55 3.52 -28.02 -21.84
N GLU A 56 4.61 -28.11 -22.57
CA GLU A 56 5.28 -29.39 -22.82
C GLU A 56 5.69 -30.06 -21.50
N GLN A 57 5.66 -31.40 -21.48
CA GLN A 57 6.11 -32.14 -20.31
C GLN A 57 7.57 -31.77 -19.95
N GLY A 58 7.80 -31.65 -18.65
CA GLY A 58 9.11 -31.25 -18.12
C GLY A 58 8.98 -30.40 -16.86
N LYS A 59 10.10 -29.96 -16.37
CA LYS A 59 10.17 -29.08 -15.18
C LYS A 59 10.64 -27.71 -15.62
N TYR A 60 9.98 -26.69 -15.10
CA TYR A 60 10.27 -25.30 -15.40
C TYR A 60 10.52 -24.54 -14.10
N ALA A 61 11.56 -23.75 -14.05
CA ALA A 61 11.79 -22.80 -12.97
C ALA A 61 12.00 -21.40 -13.56
N GLN A 62 11.48 -20.40 -12.88
CA GLN A 62 11.80 -19.01 -13.15
C GLN A 62 12.19 -18.34 -11.84
N VAL A 63 13.32 -17.64 -11.86
CA VAL A 63 13.76 -16.75 -10.80
C VAL A 63 13.86 -15.34 -11.36
N GLY A 64 13.50 -14.36 -10.57
CA GLY A 64 13.56 -13.00 -11.03
C GLY A 64 13.57 -11.98 -9.92
N VAL A 65 13.91 -10.75 -10.29
CA VAL A 65 13.89 -9.60 -9.40
C VAL A 65 13.35 -8.39 -10.14
N GLN A 66 12.50 -7.62 -9.46
CA GLN A 66 12.13 -6.26 -9.85
C GLN A 66 12.90 -5.28 -8.96
N TYR A 67 13.30 -4.16 -9.52
CA TYR A 67 13.83 -3.03 -8.77
C TYR A 67 13.01 -1.78 -9.08
N ALA A 68 12.20 -1.39 -8.10
CA ALA A 68 11.34 -0.22 -8.20
C ALA A 68 12.05 1.01 -7.64
N VAL A 69 12.02 2.11 -8.40
CA VAL A 69 12.52 3.43 -8.01
C VAL A 69 11.43 4.47 -8.23
N GLY A 70 11.38 5.48 -7.37
CA GLY A 70 10.39 6.51 -7.53
C GLY A 70 10.25 7.39 -6.31
N TYR A 71 9.10 8.01 -6.21
CA TYR A 71 8.77 8.87 -5.08
C TYR A 71 7.27 8.86 -4.79
N GLU A 72 6.95 9.13 -3.55
CA GLU A 72 5.63 9.56 -3.10
C GLU A 72 5.74 10.95 -2.48
N LYS A 73 4.73 11.77 -2.73
CA LYS A 73 4.66 13.16 -2.30
C LYS A 73 3.32 13.48 -1.69
N MET A 74 3.34 14.27 -0.65
CA MET A 74 2.21 14.99 -0.13
C MET A 74 2.56 16.46 0.02
N SER A 75 1.61 17.34 -0.17
CA SER A 75 1.82 18.77 0.02
C SER A 75 0.60 19.45 0.61
N TYR A 76 0.84 20.50 1.38
CA TYR A 76 -0.17 21.35 1.98
C TYR A 76 0.37 22.79 2.08
N GLU A 77 -0.40 23.79 1.65
CA GLU A 77 -0.01 25.22 1.64
C GLU A 77 1.41 25.48 1.11
N GLY A 78 1.76 24.85 -0.01
CA GLY A 78 3.07 25.01 -0.65
C GLY A 78 4.22 24.24 0.00
N LYS A 79 4.04 23.64 1.18
CA LYS A 79 5.01 22.72 1.76
C LYS A 79 4.88 21.34 1.13
N GLU A 80 5.98 20.78 0.68
CA GLU A 80 6.05 19.45 0.07
C GLU A 80 6.87 18.50 0.94
N HIS A 81 6.28 17.33 1.26
CA HIS A 81 6.97 16.22 1.90
C HIS A 81 7.10 15.07 0.91
N LYS A 82 8.32 14.57 0.77
CA LYS A 82 8.66 13.56 -0.23
C LYS A 82 9.35 12.37 0.39
N ALA A 83 8.88 11.17 0.03
CA ALA A 83 9.60 9.94 0.28
C ALA A 83 10.18 9.39 -1.01
N LYS A 84 11.43 8.91 -0.96
CA LYS A 84 12.07 8.20 -2.07
C LYS A 84 11.79 6.71 -1.94
N LEU A 85 11.34 6.09 -3.02
CA LEU A 85 11.16 4.66 -3.14
C LEU A 85 12.39 4.03 -3.76
N ARG A 86 12.90 2.97 -3.13
CA ARG A 86 13.93 2.06 -3.69
C ARG A 86 13.68 0.69 -3.09
N GLN A 87 13.18 -0.25 -3.91
CA GLN A 87 12.78 -1.56 -3.42
C GLN A 87 13.15 -2.65 -4.42
N ALA A 88 13.89 -3.65 -3.95
CA ALA A 88 14.09 -4.90 -4.67
C ALA A 88 12.98 -5.90 -4.28
N ILE A 89 12.41 -6.58 -5.27
CA ILE A 89 11.28 -7.50 -5.10
C ILE A 89 11.64 -8.80 -5.84
N PRO A 90 12.13 -9.82 -5.14
CA PRO A 90 12.42 -11.13 -5.73
C PRO A 90 11.13 -11.93 -5.92
N ASN A 91 11.15 -12.83 -6.90
CA ASN A 91 10.15 -13.86 -7.08
C ASN A 91 10.74 -15.16 -7.59
N VAL A 92 10.05 -16.25 -7.30
CA VAL A 92 10.39 -17.59 -7.78
C VAL A 92 9.11 -18.29 -8.20
N THR A 93 9.15 -18.95 -9.36
CA THR A 93 8.09 -19.86 -9.80
C THR A 93 8.68 -21.19 -10.19
N PHE A 94 7.92 -22.25 -9.97
CA PHE A 94 8.26 -23.60 -10.38
C PHE A 94 7.02 -24.29 -10.94
N THR A 95 7.18 -25.03 -12.03
CA THR A 95 6.12 -25.86 -12.62
C THR A 95 6.69 -27.22 -13.03
N SER A 96 6.01 -28.28 -12.65
CA SER A 96 6.31 -29.64 -13.12
C SER A 96 5.10 -30.16 -13.90
N VAL A 97 5.28 -30.36 -15.19
CA VAL A 97 4.24 -30.81 -16.13
C VAL A 97 4.39 -32.31 -16.38
N ASP A 98 3.35 -33.06 -16.15
CA ASP A 98 3.23 -34.48 -16.42
C ASP A 98 2.08 -34.80 -17.42
N ALA A 99 1.83 -36.05 -17.72
CA ALA A 99 0.78 -36.44 -18.66
C ALA A 99 -0.64 -36.04 -18.24
N ASN A 100 -0.89 -35.84 -16.94
CA ASN A 100 -2.21 -35.56 -16.37
C ASN A 100 -2.43 -34.08 -16.01
N GLY A 101 -1.37 -33.24 -16.15
CA GLY A 101 -1.46 -31.84 -15.80
C GLY A 101 -0.16 -31.22 -15.32
N ALA A 102 -0.25 -30.24 -14.41
CA ALA A 102 0.93 -29.55 -13.90
C ALA A 102 0.80 -29.22 -12.42
N THR A 103 1.84 -29.51 -11.64
CA THR A 103 1.98 -29.01 -10.27
C THR A 103 2.81 -27.74 -10.33
N PHE A 104 2.36 -26.67 -9.65
CA PHE A 104 3.06 -25.39 -9.67
C PHE A 104 3.23 -24.82 -8.27
N PHE A 105 4.33 -24.10 -8.09
CA PHE A 105 4.65 -23.35 -6.88
C PHE A 105 5.07 -21.94 -7.24
N ASN A 106 4.66 -20.96 -6.43
CA ASN A 106 5.06 -19.57 -6.56
C ASN A 106 5.42 -19.00 -5.19
N PHE A 107 6.46 -18.17 -5.15
CA PHE A 107 6.80 -17.35 -3.98
C PHE A 107 7.23 -15.96 -4.44
N GLY A 108 6.71 -14.94 -3.77
CA GLY A 108 7.04 -13.54 -4.06
C GLY A 108 6.15 -12.55 -3.35
N ALA A 109 6.35 -11.27 -3.63
CA ALA A 109 5.50 -10.22 -3.10
C ALA A 109 4.13 -10.24 -3.80
N LEU A 110 3.08 -10.19 -2.98
CA LEU A 110 1.68 -10.12 -3.44
C LEU A 110 1.17 -8.70 -3.48
N ALA A 111 1.56 -7.88 -2.49
CA ALA A 111 1.00 -6.55 -2.26
C ALA A 111 1.95 -5.68 -1.44
N GLY A 112 1.59 -4.40 -1.30
CA GLY A 112 2.33 -3.43 -0.51
C GLY A 112 3.28 -2.60 -1.34
N GLY A 113 4.05 -1.70 -0.69
CA GLY A 113 4.87 -0.70 -1.36
C GLY A 113 6.32 -0.63 -0.92
N GLY A 114 6.75 -1.54 -0.05
CA GLY A 114 8.09 -1.48 0.51
C GLY A 114 8.23 -0.45 1.63
N LYS A 115 9.40 0.18 1.73
CA LYS A 115 9.74 1.13 2.80
C LYS A 115 9.87 2.54 2.24
N LEU A 116 9.13 3.48 2.84
CA LEU A 116 9.18 4.90 2.52
C LEU A 116 9.54 5.71 3.76
N LYS A 117 10.44 6.68 3.58
CA LYS A 117 10.82 7.64 4.64
C LYS A 117 10.47 9.05 4.16
N TYR A 118 9.56 9.69 4.88
CA TYR A 118 9.16 11.09 4.71
C TYR A 118 9.93 11.98 5.68
N ASP A 119 10.28 13.16 5.22
CA ASP A 119 10.94 14.22 6.00
C ASP A 119 9.95 15.15 6.74
N GLY A 120 8.68 14.82 6.71
CA GLY A 120 7.56 15.46 7.36
C GLY A 120 6.25 14.91 6.85
N VAL A 121 5.13 15.37 7.38
CA VAL A 121 3.78 14.94 6.99
C VAL A 121 2.80 16.11 6.99
N SER A 122 1.96 16.20 5.97
CA SER A 122 0.98 17.28 5.82
C SER A 122 -0.02 17.38 6.98
N GLY A 123 -0.31 16.26 7.65
CA GLY A 123 -1.15 16.23 8.85
C GLY A 123 -0.56 16.97 10.05
N VAL A 124 0.76 17.16 10.10
CA VAL A 124 1.41 18.01 11.10
C VAL A 124 1.36 19.48 10.66
N ASP A 125 1.52 19.75 9.37
CA ASP A 125 1.43 21.11 8.85
C ASP A 125 0.05 21.74 9.06
N VAL A 126 -1.03 20.97 8.84
CA VAL A 126 -2.40 21.45 9.05
C VAL A 126 -2.69 21.86 10.50
N LEU A 127 -1.92 21.35 11.48
CA LEU A 127 -2.10 21.75 12.89
C LEU A 127 -1.83 23.22 13.09
N SER A 128 -0.92 23.84 12.32
CA SER A 128 -0.68 25.28 12.40
C SER A 128 -1.93 26.07 12.01
N ASP A 129 -2.68 25.62 11.00
CA ASP A 129 -3.89 26.28 10.55
C ASP A 129 -5.07 26.06 11.49
N VAL A 130 -5.31 24.84 11.91
CA VAL A 130 -6.36 24.49 12.88
C VAL A 130 -6.19 25.28 14.18
N ASN A 131 -4.94 25.54 14.60
CA ASN A 131 -4.63 26.27 15.82
C ASN A 131 -4.48 27.79 15.64
N LYS A 132 -4.57 28.32 14.41
CA LYS A 132 -4.66 29.78 14.19
C LYS A 132 -5.82 30.39 14.98
N PHE A 133 -6.95 29.70 15.02
CA PHE A 133 -8.15 30.17 15.74
C PHE A 133 -8.03 30.13 17.27
N ASP A 134 -7.31 29.15 17.80
CA ASP A 134 -7.06 29.03 19.23
C ASP A 134 -5.86 29.89 19.68
N GLY A 135 -5.07 30.42 18.74
CA GLY A 135 -3.91 31.26 18.99
C GLY A 135 -2.72 30.53 19.66
N LEU A 136 -2.76 29.19 19.73
CA LEU A 136 -1.68 28.39 20.33
C LEU A 136 -0.41 28.40 19.45
N GLY A 137 -0.54 28.61 18.15
CA GLY A 137 0.59 28.72 17.23
C GLY A 137 1.40 27.44 17.13
N VAL A 138 0.75 26.33 16.80
CA VAL A 138 1.40 25.00 16.63
C VAL A 138 2.16 24.98 15.31
N TYR A 139 3.37 24.39 15.31
CA TYR A 139 4.18 24.23 14.10
C TYR A 139 5.06 22.97 14.20
N ASP A 140 5.43 22.42 13.03
CA ASP A 140 6.35 21.29 12.94
C ASP A 140 7.80 21.76 13.16
N ARG A 141 8.54 21.04 14.01
CA ARG A 141 9.96 21.24 14.32
C ARG A 141 10.87 20.21 13.68
N GLY A 142 10.40 19.52 12.64
CA GLY A 142 11.14 18.49 11.94
C GLY A 142 10.70 17.08 12.33
N SER A 143 9.40 16.84 12.40
CA SER A 143 8.84 15.49 12.50
C SER A 143 9.25 14.65 11.28
N SER A 144 9.42 13.37 11.48
CA SER A 144 9.74 12.43 10.40
C SER A 144 8.95 11.14 10.54
N LEU A 145 8.68 10.49 9.42
CA LEU A 145 7.88 9.29 9.39
C LEU A 145 8.45 8.27 8.39
N THR A 146 8.60 7.04 8.84
CA THR A 146 8.99 5.91 8.00
C THR A 146 7.89 4.87 8.03
N GLY A 147 7.42 4.50 6.85
CA GLY A 147 6.45 3.45 6.67
C GLY A 147 6.98 2.25 5.90
N LYS A 148 6.52 1.05 6.29
CA LYS A 148 6.71 -0.16 5.51
C LYS A 148 5.41 -0.94 5.47
N ASN A 149 5.04 -1.39 4.28
CA ASN A 149 3.91 -2.27 4.07
C ASN A 149 4.31 -3.32 3.03
N MET A 150 4.27 -4.59 3.39
CA MET A 150 4.67 -5.69 2.51
C MET A 150 3.84 -6.93 2.81
N TYR A 151 3.40 -7.58 1.74
CA TYR A 151 2.75 -8.87 1.80
C TYR A 151 3.49 -9.84 0.90
N GLU A 152 3.94 -10.93 1.48
CA GLU A 152 4.62 -12.02 0.80
C GLU A 152 3.66 -13.21 0.69
N GLN A 153 3.71 -13.92 -0.43
CA GLN A 153 2.81 -15.04 -0.70
C GLN A 153 3.60 -16.25 -1.14
N ALA A 154 3.21 -17.41 -0.62
CA ALA A 154 3.49 -18.71 -1.19
C ALA A 154 2.18 -19.35 -1.71
N THR A 155 2.23 -19.88 -2.93
CA THR A 155 1.10 -20.57 -3.57
C THR A 155 1.56 -21.94 -4.05
N LEU A 156 0.81 -22.99 -3.74
CA LEU A 156 1.02 -24.35 -4.22
C LEU A 156 -0.28 -24.87 -4.81
N GLY A 157 -0.23 -25.37 -6.03
CA GLY A 157 -1.42 -25.82 -6.72
C GLY A 157 -1.18 -26.87 -7.79
N ARG A 158 -2.30 -27.35 -8.34
CA ARG A 158 -2.31 -28.27 -9.46
C ARG A 158 -3.28 -27.81 -10.53
N ALA A 159 -2.88 -27.95 -11.78
CA ALA A 159 -3.71 -27.81 -12.97
C ALA A 159 -3.97 -29.17 -13.59
N PHE A 160 -5.18 -29.37 -14.14
CA PHE A 160 -5.64 -30.62 -14.72
C PHE A 160 -6.17 -30.36 -16.11
N ASN A 161 -5.84 -31.24 -17.05
CA ASN A 161 -6.46 -31.27 -18.37
C ASN A 161 -7.77 -32.01 -18.29
N VAL A 162 -8.90 -31.33 -18.51
CA VAL A 162 -10.24 -31.96 -18.59
C VAL A 162 -10.43 -32.62 -19.94
N ASN A 163 -9.99 -31.93 -20.99
CA ASN A 163 -9.95 -32.42 -22.36
C ASN A 163 -8.87 -31.64 -23.16
N GLU A 164 -8.79 -31.81 -24.44
CA GLU A 164 -7.80 -31.16 -25.31
C GLU A 164 -7.87 -29.63 -25.25
N ASN A 165 -9.04 -29.07 -24.98
CA ASN A 165 -9.24 -27.61 -25.00
C ASN A 165 -9.34 -26.99 -23.61
N LEU A 166 -9.88 -27.72 -22.60
CA LEU A 166 -10.19 -27.19 -21.28
C LEU A 166 -9.22 -27.71 -20.23
N SER A 167 -8.65 -26.80 -19.44
CA SER A 167 -7.94 -27.11 -18.19
C SER A 167 -8.46 -26.28 -17.03
N LEU A 168 -8.39 -26.88 -15.84
CA LEU A 168 -8.78 -26.28 -14.57
C LEU A 168 -7.61 -26.31 -13.61
N SER A 169 -7.62 -25.42 -12.63
CA SER A 169 -6.62 -25.47 -11.55
C SER A 169 -7.21 -25.11 -10.20
N VAL A 170 -6.58 -25.64 -9.15
CA VAL A 170 -6.83 -25.30 -7.76
C VAL A 170 -5.50 -25.13 -7.03
N ALA A 171 -5.41 -24.12 -6.17
CA ALA A 171 -4.22 -23.88 -5.34
C ALA A 171 -4.60 -23.37 -3.95
N GLY A 172 -3.75 -23.71 -2.97
CA GLY A 172 -3.71 -23.08 -1.66
C GLY A 172 -2.74 -21.91 -1.65
N ARG A 173 -3.08 -20.86 -0.89
CA ARG A 173 -2.27 -19.63 -0.75
C ARG A 173 -2.03 -19.35 0.72
N VAL A 174 -0.79 -19.03 1.07
CA VAL A 174 -0.40 -18.54 2.40
C VAL A 174 0.19 -17.14 2.21
N VAL A 175 -0.29 -16.20 2.99
CA VAL A 175 0.16 -14.79 2.92
C VAL A 175 0.67 -14.36 4.28
N HIS A 176 1.87 -13.79 4.30
CA HIS A 176 2.45 -13.10 5.45
C HIS A 176 2.45 -11.59 5.19
N GLY A 177 1.88 -10.83 6.10
CA GLY A 177 1.83 -9.36 6.03
C GLY A 177 2.65 -8.72 7.15
N THR A 178 3.48 -7.74 6.78
CA THR A 178 4.21 -6.89 7.73
C THR A 178 3.88 -5.43 7.46
N ARG A 179 3.54 -4.71 8.53
CA ARG A 179 3.29 -3.26 8.50
C ARG A 179 4.10 -2.62 9.62
N GLU A 180 4.95 -1.65 9.28
CA GLU A 180 5.77 -0.92 10.25
C GLU A 180 5.52 0.58 10.12
N LEU A 181 5.48 1.25 11.25
CA LEU A 181 5.46 2.70 11.36
C LEU A 181 6.50 3.13 12.37
N LYS A 182 7.50 3.86 11.91
CA LYS A 182 8.56 4.42 12.75
C LYS A 182 8.69 5.89 12.46
N GLY A 183 8.90 6.69 13.48
CA GLY A 183 9.08 8.12 13.28
C GLY A 183 9.40 8.85 14.56
N ASN A 184 9.55 10.14 14.40
CA ASN A 184 9.71 11.09 15.48
C ASN A 184 8.66 12.20 15.29
N LEU A 185 7.89 12.45 16.33
CA LEU A 185 7.00 13.60 16.41
C LEU A 185 7.74 14.71 17.13
N ASN A 186 7.83 15.88 16.52
CA ASN A 186 8.45 17.06 17.13
C ASN A 186 7.62 18.32 16.78
N ILE A 187 6.76 18.71 17.71
CA ILE A 187 5.80 19.81 17.52
C ILE A 187 6.17 20.95 18.47
N GLY A 188 6.39 22.15 17.92
CA GLY A 188 6.56 23.39 18.67
C GLY A 188 5.25 24.11 18.87
N VAL A 189 5.21 25.00 19.85
CA VAL A 189 4.10 25.94 20.05
C VAL A 189 4.64 27.35 20.22
N ASN A 190 3.87 28.33 19.70
CA ASN A 190 4.17 29.77 19.86
C ASN A 190 2.85 30.50 20.21
N PRO A 191 2.41 30.41 21.48
CA PRO A 191 1.11 30.94 21.90
C PRO A 191 1.04 32.45 21.74
N SER A 192 0.00 32.94 21.07
CA SER A 192 -0.25 34.35 20.91
C SER A 192 -0.66 35.01 22.23
N PRO A 193 -0.48 36.34 22.41
CA PRO A 193 -1.02 37.05 23.56
C PRO A 193 -2.53 36.88 23.73
N ALA A 194 -3.27 36.77 22.62
CA ALA A 194 -4.71 36.52 22.62
C ALA A 194 -5.07 35.16 23.22
N TYR A 195 -4.29 34.11 22.90
CA TYR A 195 -4.46 32.77 23.49
C TYR A 195 -4.28 32.82 25.01
N GLN A 196 -3.21 33.50 25.48
CA GLN A 196 -2.92 33.61 26.91
C GLN A 196 -4.02 34.39 27.65
N ALA A 197 -4.50 35.50 27.05
CA ALA A 197 -5.61 36.27 27.60
C ALA A 197 -6.91 35.48 27.65
N ALA A 198 -7.23 34.72 26.60
CA ALA A 198 -8.41 33.85 26.56
C ALA A 198 -8.37 32.78 27.65
N LYS A 199 -7.21 32.16 27.87
CA LYS A 199 -7.02 31.14 28.92
C LYS A 199 -7.12 31.74 30.33
N ALA A 200 -6.60 32.93 30.54
CA ALA A 200 -6.77 33.67 31.79
C ALA A 200 -8.25 34.02 32.05
N ALA A 201 -8.97 34.45 31.01
CA ALA A 201 -10.40 34.74 31.09
C ALA A 201 -11.25 33.50 31.42
N GLU A 202 -10.89 32.33 30.83
CA GLU A 202 -11.55 31.03 31.17
C GLU A 202 -11.40 30.70 32.67
N ILE A 203 -10.21 30.88 33.24
CA ILE A 203 -9.95 30.66 34.68
C ILE A 203 -10.77 31.62 35.52
N LYS A 204 -10.78 32.93 35.16
CA LYS A 204 -11.55 33.95 35.87
C LYS A 204 -13.04 33.64 35.84
N LYS A 205 -13.58 33.23 34.68
CA LYS A 205 -14.98 32.84 34.51
C LYS A 205 -15.34 31.63 35.40
N ALA A 206 -14.44 30.66 35.57
CA ALA A 206 -14.64 29.50 36.41
C ALA A 206 -14.70 29.88 37.91
N VAL A 207 -13.91 30.89 38.34
CA VAL A 207 -13.98 31.44 39.69
C VAL A 207 -15.32 32.14 39.94
N LEU A 208 -15.72 33.02 39.01
CA LEU A 208 -17.00 33.74 39.11
C LEU A 208 -18.20 32.81 39.12
N ALA A 209 -18.12 31.67 38.47
CA ALA A 209 -19.16 30.63 38.45
C ALA A 209 -19.10 29.70 39.68
N GLY A 210 -18.24 29.94 40.65
CA GLY A 210 -18.08 29.10 41.85
C GLY A 210 -17.48 27.70 41.57
N LYS A 211 -16.91 27.50 40.38
CA LYS A 211 -16.29 26.21 39.95
C LYS A 211 -14.84 26.06 40.38
N LEU A 212 -14.21 27.15 40.76
CA LEU A 212 -12.82 27.18 41.24
C LEU A 212 -12.73 28.18 42.41
N SER A 213 -12.00 27.80 43.45
CA SER A 213 -11.62 28.75 44.50
C SER A 213 -10.49 29.69 44.00
N PRO A 214 -10.29 30.85 44.62
CA PRO A 214 -9.16 31.74 44.27
C PRO A 214 -7.81 31.07 44.32
N THR A 215 -7.59 30.16 45.25
CA THR A 215 -6.35 29.40 45.41
C THR A 215 -6.13 28.41 44.27
N GLU A 216 -7.17 27.67 43.89
CA GLU A 216 -7.12 26.76 42.73
C GLU A 216 -6.93 27.51 41.43
N ALA A 217 -7.54 28.69 41.27
CA ALA A 217 -7.36 29.55 40.10
C ALA A 217 -5.91 30.04 39.97
N LYS A 218 -5.27 30.46 41.08
CA LYS A 218 -3.86 30.84 41.11
C LYS A 218 -2.96 29.66 40.71
N ALA A 219 -3.17 28.49 41.32
CA ALA A 219 -2.42 27.28 41.00
C ALA A 219 -2.58 26.87 39.53
N LYS A 220 -3.79 26.95 38.98
CA LYS A 220 -4.06 26.66 37.58
C LYS A 220 -3.43 27.66 36.63
N GLY A 221 -3.40 28.93 36.97
CA GLY A 221 -2.67 29.98 36.21
C GLY A 221 -1.18 29.72 36.16
N GLN A 222 -0.55 29.41 37.32
CA GLN A 222 0.86 29.07 37.39
C GLN A 222 1.19 27.80 36.57
N ALA A 223 0.40 26.74 36.72
CA ALA A 223 0.58 25.51 35.93
C ALA A 223 0.43 25.77 34.43
N LEU A 224 -0.49 26.63 34.00
CA LEU A 224 -0.63 27.03 32.59
C LEU A 224 0.62 27.75 32.08
N GLN A 225 1.16 28.69 32.86
CA GLN A 225 2.40 29.41 32.51
C GLN A 225 3.60 28.46 32.39
N GLN A 226 3.78 27.59 33.36
CA GLN A 226 4.86 26.60 33.36
C GLN A 226 4.74 25.64 32.18
N THR A 227 3.54 25.09 31.95
CA THR A 227 3.26 24.20 30.80
C THR A 227 3.55 24.92 29.47
N THR A 228 3.08 26.16 29.33
CA THR A 228 3.30 26.94 28.12
C THR A 228 4.78 27.21 27.89
N ALA A 229 5.52 27.65 28.93
CA ALA A 229 6.95 27.88 28.85
C ALA A 229 7.73 26.61 28.47
N TYR A 230 7.35 25.47 29.05
CA TYR A 230 7.96 24.18 28.73
C TYR A 230 7.72 23.81 27.25
N LEU A 231 6.47 23.92 26.78
CA LEU A 231 6.13 23.59 25.39
C LEU A 231 6.79 24.52 24.36
N VAL A 232 6.90 25.81 24.66
CA VAL A 232 7.64 26.77 23.82
C VAL A 232 9.11 26.38 23.70
N LYS A 233 9.74 26.01 24.83
CA LYS A 233 11.17 25.66 24.85
C LYS A 233 11.43 24.28 24.24
N ASN A 234 10.70 23.26 24.66
CA ASN A 234 11.01 21.86 24.38
C ASN A 234 10.14 21.27 23.29
N GLY A 235 8.96 21.84 23.02
CA GLY A 235 7.96 21.25 22.16
C GLY A 235 7.32 19.99 22.77
N LEU A 236 6.42 19.39 22.01
CA LEU A 236 5.88 18.06 22.27
C LEU A 236 6.63 17.06 21.38
N GLN A 237 7.34 16.15 22.01
CA GLN A 237 8.19 15.18 21.33
C GLN A 237 7.79 13.75 21.71
N GLY A 238 7.91 12.83 20.76
CA GLY A 238 7.72 11.42 20.99
C GLY A 238 8.20 10.59 19.83
N ASP A 239 8.76 9.43 20.13
CA ASP A 239 9.14 8.46 19.13
C ASP A 239 7.99 7.50 18.87
N LEU A 240 7.85 7.09 17.61
CA LEU A 240 6.89 6.10 17.16
C LEU A 240 7.64 4.87 16.64
N ASP A 241 7.42 3.73 17.23
CA ASP A 241 7.90 2.44 16.74
C ASP A 241 6.78 1.40 16.87
N SER A 242 6.04 1.19 15.80
CA SER A 242 4.98 0.21 15.73
C SER A 242 5.25 -0.78 14.62
N LYS A 243 5.16 -2.05 14.94
CA LYS A 243 5.20 -3.15 13.98
C LYS A 243 3.93 -3.98 14.14
N ARG A 244 3.35 -4.40 13.03
CA ARG A 244 2.20 -5.29 12.99
C ARG A 244 2.45 -6.41 12.01
N GLU A 245 2.08 -7.62 12.39
CA GLU A 245 2.23 -8.82 11.57
C GLU A 245 0.95 -9.63 11.54
N ALA A 246 0.68 -10.24 10.39
CA ALA A 246 -0.44 -11.16 10.20
C ALA A 246 -0.07 -12.28 9.25
N TRP A 247 -0.68 -13.43 9.49
CA TRP A 247 -0.74 -14.56 8.55
C TRP A 247 -2.17 -14.71 8.07
N GLY A 248 -2.33 -15.01 6.79
CA GLY A 248 -3.62 -15.25 6.18
C GLY A 248 -3.55 -16.41 5.18
N TYR A 249 -4.70 -17.01 4.91
CA TYR A 249 -4.84 -18.15 4.04
C TYR A 249 -5.93 -17.90 3.01
N GLY A 250 -5.76 -18.45 1.84
CA GLY A 250 -6.72 -18.34 0.76
C GLY A 250 -6.57 -19.49 -0.24
N PHE A 251 -7.39 -19.45 -1.26
CA PHE A 251 -7.30 -20.38 -2.39
C PHE A 251 -7.35 -19.62 -3.71
N GLN A 252 -6.92 -20.29 -4.77
CA GLN A 252 -6.97 -19.81 -6.13
C GLN A 252 -7.63 -20.88 -7.00
N LEU A 253 -8.52 -20.47 -7.88
CA LEU A 253 -9.13 -21.29 -8.92
C LEU A 253 -8.77 -20.72 -10.28
N GLY A 254 -8.55 -21.59 -11.26
CA GLY A 254 -8.24 -21.17 -12.62
C GLY A 254 -8.96 -22.02 -13.66
N VAL A 255 -9.24 -21.38 -14.78
CA VAL A 255 -9.77 -22.00 -15.99
C VAL A 255 -8.94 -21.52 -17.16
N ASN A 256 -8.56 -22.42 -18.05
CA ASN A 256 -7.94 -22.09 -19.32
C ASN A 256 -8.65 -22.85 -20.44
N TYR A 257 -9.02 -22.14 -21.51
CA TYR A 257 -9.71 -22.70 -22.65
C TYR A 257 -9.01 -22.31 -23.95
N LYS A 258 -8.44 -23.33 -24.61
CA LYS A 258 -7.86 -23.20 -25.94
C LYS A 258 -8.99 -23.28 -26.95
N VAL A 259 -9.40 -22.17 -27.53
CA VAL A 259 -10.46 -22.11 -28.54
C VAL A 259 -9.99 -22.78 -29.83
N ASP A 260 -8.80 -22.44 -30.26
CA ASP A 260 -8.09 -23.01 -31.40
C ASP A 260 -6.56 -22.81 -31.23
N GLU A 261 -5.78 -23.00 -32.31
CA GLU A 261 -4.32 -22.83 -32.28
C GLU A 261 -3.87 -21.38 -32.13
N ARG A 262 -4.79 -20.42 -32.32
CA ARG A 262 -4.49 -18.98 -32.27
C ARG A 262 -5.07 -18.30 -31.03
N LEU A 263 -6.26 -18.72 -30.57
CA LEU A 263 -6.99 -18.06 -29.51
C LEU A 263 -7.03 -18.89 -28.23
N ASN A 264 -6.50 -18.33 -27.15
CA ASN A 264 -6.61 -18.88 -25.81
C ASN A 264 -7.32 -17.91 -24.86
N LEU A 265 -8.24 -18.41 -24.08
CA LEU A 265 -8.99 -17.68 -23.04
C LEU A 265 -8.63 -18.25 -21.68
N ALA A 266 -8.59 -17.37 -20.66
CA ALA A 266 -8.40 -17.82 -19.30
C ALA A 266 -9.14 -16.94 -18.28
N ALA A 267 -9.47 -17.55 -17.16
CA ALA A 267 -10.01 -16.87 -16.01
C ALA A 267 -9.36 -17.40 -14.72
N ARG A 268 -9.19 -16.51 -13.74
CA ARG A 268 -8.66 -16.85 -12.42
C ARG A 268 -9.46 -16.14 -11.34
N TYR A 269 -9.74 -16.85 -10.26
CA TYR A 269 -10.32 -16.30 -9.05
C TYR A 269 -9.38 -16.53 -7.88
N ASP A 270 -8.98 -15.45 -7.22
CA ASP A 270 -8.25 -15.46 -5.96
C ASP A 270 -9.20 -15.12 -4.82
N SER A 271 -9.31 -15.98 -3.82
CA SER A 271 -10.18 -15.74 -2.67
C SER A 271 -9.67 -14.56 -1.83
N ARG A 272 -10.59 -13.90 -1.11
CA ARG A 272 -10.23 -12.94 -0.07
C ARG A 272 -9.31 -13.61 0.96
N VAL A 273 -8.30 -12.88 1.43
CA VAL A 273 -7.40 -13.33 2.50
C VAL A 273 -7.71 -12.53 3.77
N LYS A 274 -8.13 -13.22 4.82
CA LYS A 274 -8.37 -12.62 6.14
C LYS A 274 -7.02 -12.34 6.81
N MET A 275 -6.76 -11.08 7.16
CA MET A 275 -5.53 -10.63 7.79
C MET A 275 -5.84 -9.93 9.12
N ASN A 276 -5.45 -10.55 10.25
CA ASN A 276 -5.58 -10.00 11.59
C ASN A 276 -4.20 -9.57 12.07
N PHE A 277 -3.85 -8.31 11.88
CA PHE A 277 -2.55 -7.76 12.26
C PHE A 277 -2.47 -7.59 13.77
N LYS A 278 -1.53 -8.30 14.40
CA LYS A 278 -1.22 -8.14 15.82
C LYS A 278 -0.14 -7.08 16.00
N ALA A 279 -0.40 -6.10 16.88
CA ALA A 279 0.55 -5.07 17.23
C ALA A 279 1.71 -5.65 18.06
N LYS A 280 2.93 -5.30 17.64
CA LYS A 280 4.21 -5.59 18.27
C LYS A 280 5.02 -4.30 18.29
N GLY A 281 6.11 -4.23 19.01
CA GLY A 281 6.99 -3.06 19.09
C GLY A 281 7.15 -2.57 20.51
N SER A 282 7.60 -1.33 20.67
CA SER A 282 7.77 -0.69 21.97
C SER A 282 6.57 0.18 22.34
N GLU A 283 6.35 0.41 23.62
CA GLU A 283 5.47 1.48 24.06
C GLU A 283 6.08 2.83 23.69
N ASN A 284 5.29 3.61 22.98
CA ASN A 284 5.70 4.95 22.55
C ASN A 284 5.15 5.99 23.50
N GLN A 285 6.01 6.87 24.00
CA GLN A 285 5.64 7.87 25.00
C GLN A 285 5.95 9.28 24.50
N LEU A 286 5.10 10.23 24.89
CA LEU A 286 5.32 11.66 24.69
C LEU A 286 6.02 12.24 25.92
N ASN A 287 6.89 13.22 25.72
CA ASN A 287 7.68 13.91 26.75
C ASN A 287 6.83 14.83 27.64
N THR A 288 5.79 14.30 28.27
CA THR A 288 4.82 15.07 29.06
C THR A 288 5.10 15.06 30.57
N ALA A 289 6.10 14.32 31.03
CA ALA A 289 6.39 14.15 32.46
C ALA A 289 6.61 15.51 33.19
N ALA A 290 7.31 16.44 32.56
CA ALA A 290 7.59 17.74 33.14
C ALA A 290 6.34 18.63 33.33
N ILE A 291 5.26 18.36 32.62
CA ILE A 291 4.02 19.14 32.65
C ILE A 291 2.84 18.40 33.27
N LEU A 292 2.89 17.07 33.30
CA LEU A 292 1.79 16.22 33.78
C LEU A 292 2.25 15.25 34.88
N GLY A 293 3.52 15.32 35.30
CA GLY A 293 4.11 14.40 36.29
C GLY A 293 4.41 13.00 35.72
N GLN A 294 3.96 12.69 34.51
CA GLN A 294 4.21 11.41 33.84
C GLN A 294 4.25 11.58 32.32
N ASN A 295 4.94 10.68 31.65
CA ASN A 295 4.85 10.58 30.20
C ASN A 295 3.52 9.94 29.80
N ILE A 296 2.86 10.49 28.78
CA ILE A 296 1.64 9.91 28.23
C ILE A 296 2.01 8.94 27.12
N GLY A 297 1.56 7.70 27.23
CA GLY A 297 1.69 6.73 26.16
C GLY A 297 0.93 7.16 24.90
N LEU A 298 1.55 6.97 23.74
CA LEU A 298 0.91 7.28 22.45
C LEU A 298 -0.36 6.42 22.24
N THR A 299 -0.39 5.23 22.84
CA THR A 299 -1.54 4.32 22.84
C THR A 299 -2.79 4.87 23.53
N THR A 300 -2.63 5.87 24.40
CA THR A 300 -3.77 6.62 24.97
C THR A 300 -4.59 7.33 23.89
N PHE A 301 -3.94 7.75 22.82
CA PHE A 301 -4.59 8.43 21.69
C PHE A 301 -4.87 7.47 20.53
N TYR A 302 -4.10 6.40 20.42
CA TYR A 302 -4.15 5.43 19.33
C TYR A 302 -4.16 4.01 19.88
N PRO A 303 -5.27 3.57 20.49
CA PRO A 303 -5.36 2.28 21.20
C PRO A 303 -5.02 1.09 20.30
N GLN A 304 -5.24 1.22 18.99
CA GLN A 304 -4.87 0.18 18.03
C GLN A 304 -3.36 -0.12 17.94
N TYR A 305 -2.50 0.72 18.55
CA TYR A 305 -1.05 0.47 18.66
C TYR A 305 -0.64 -0.19 19.95
N THR A 306 -1.58 -0.44 20.88
CA THR A 306 -1.31 -1.19 22.12
C THR A 306 -0.76 -2.58 21.77
N ILE A 307 0.34 -2.95 22.42
CA ILE A 307 1.00 -4.25 22.19
C ILE A 307 0.01 -5.38 22.45
N GLY A 308 -0.10 -6.29 21.48
CA GLY A 308 -1.03 -7.41 21.53
C GLY A 308 -2.38 -7.17 20.86
N GLU A 309 -2.79 -5.90 20.70
CA GLU A 309 -4.03 -5.56 19.99
C GLU A 309 -4.03 -6.05 18.55
N ARG A 310 -5.23 -6.36 18.07
CA ARG A 310 -5.44 -6.88 16.73
C ARG A 310 -6.32 -5.94 15.91
N VAL A 311 -5.85 -5.63 14.70
CA VAL A 311 -6.58 -4.83 13.72
C VAL A 311 -6.74 -5.65 12.45
N ARG A 312 -7.97 -5.81 12.01
CA ARG A 312 -8.29 -6.55 10.80
C ARG A 312 -8.10 -5.67 9.57
N ARG A 313 -7.41 -6.23 8.57
CA ARG A 313 -7.24 -5.60 7.27
C ARG A 313 -7.08 -6.68 6.21
N ASP A 314 -8.20 -7.14 5.65
CA ASP A 314 -8.25 -8.21 4.65
C ASP A 314 -7.70 -7.74 3.31
N LEU A 315 -7.09 -8.66 2.56
CA LEU A 315 -6.84 -8.46 1.14
C LEU A 315 -8.09 -8.88 0.34
N PRO A 316 -8.48 -8.11 -0.69
CA PRO A 316 -9.68 -8.38 -1.47
C PRO A 316 -9.57 -9.68 -2.28
N ALA A 317 -10.71 -10.26 -2.61
CA ALA A 317 -10.78 -11.27 -3.67
C ALA A 317 -10.56 -10.59 -5.02
N ILE A 318 -10.06 -11.35 -6.00
CA ILE A 318 -9.76 -10.88 -7.35
C ILE A 318 -10.38 -11.85 -8.34
N LEU A 319 -11.07 -11.31 -9.35
CA LEU A 319 -11.43 -12.03 -10.57
C LEU A 319 -10.61 -11.46 -11.72
N SER A 320 -9.85 -12.33 -12.37
CA SER A 320 -9.05 -12.00 -13.56
C SER A 320 -9.59 -12.76 -14.75
N VAL A 321 -9.72 -12.09 -15.88
CA VAL A 321 -10.05 -12.72 -17.16
C VAL A 321 -9.05 -12.22 -18.21
N GLY A 322 -8.74 -13.04 -19.20
CA GLY A 322 -7.81 -12.65 -20.25
C GLY A 322 -7.89 -13.54 -21.48
N ALA A 323 -7.36 -13.00 -22.54
CA ALA A 323 -7.23 -13.67 -23.82
C ALA A 323 -5.85 -13.44 -24.42
N SER A 324 -5.36 -14.38 -25.19
CA SER A 324 -4.21 -14.18 -26.08
C SER A 324 -4.53 -14.68 -27.48
N TYR A 325 -4.09 -13.94 -28.49
CA TYR A 325 -4.34 -14.24 -29.89
C TYR A 325 -3.05 -14.14 -30.70
N LYS A 326 -2.70 -15.22 -31.38
CA LYS A 326 -1.60 -15.26 -32.35
C LYS A 326 -2.10 -14.64 -33.66
N VAL A 327 -1.71 -13.40 -33.91
CA VAL A 327 -2.04 -12.69 -35.15
C VAL A 327 -1.29 -13.33 -36.33
N THR A 328 0.00 -13.62 -36.09
CA THR A 328 0.90 -14.40 -36.96
C THR A 328 1.75 -15.33 -36.10
N ASP A 329 2.56 -16.17 -36.69
CA ASP A 329 3.49 -17.04 -35.96
C ASP A 329 4.53 -16.25 -35.14
N ASN A 330 4.80 -15.01 -35.54
CA ASN A 330 5.75 -14.12 -34.87
C ASN A 330 5.11 -13.03 -34.02
N TYR A 331 3.78 -12.86 -34.06
CA TYR A 331 3.10 -11.75 -33.39
C TYR A 331 1.90 -12.22 -32.58
N LEU A 332 1.99 -11.99 -31.28
CA LEU A 332 0.97 -12.33 -30.30
C LEU A 332 0.46 -11.07 -29.61
N VAL A 333 -0.84 -10.93 -29.52
CA VAL A 333 -1.54 -9.87 -28.76
C VAL A 333 -2.24 -10.52 -27.57
N SER A 334 -2.24 -9.86 -26.43
CA SER A 334 -2.95 -10.30 -25.22
C SER A 334 -3.76 -9.16 -24.60
N GLY A 335 -4.89 -9.52 -24.01
CA GLY A 335 -5.73 -8.63 -23.22
C GLY A 335 -6.05 -9.25 -21.88
N ALA A 336 -6.11 -8.44 -20.83
CA ALA A 336 -6.52 -8.89 -19.51
C ALA A 336 -7.35 -7.82 -18.79
N ALA A 337 -8.28 -8.26 -17.95
CA ALA A 337 -9.02 -7.42 -17.04
C ALA A 337 -9.04 -8.07 -15.66
N ASN A 338 -8.77 -7.27 -14.62
CA ASN A 338 -8.85 -7.69 -13.23
C ASN A 338 -9.91 -6.85 -12.51
N TYR A 339 -10.72 -7.52 -11.68
CA TYR A 339 -11.73 -6.90 -10.85
C TYR A 339 -11.47 -7.22 -9.37
N TYR A 340 -11.32 -6.19 -8.55
CA TYR A 340 -10.97 -6.27 -7.15
C TYR A 340 -12.20 -6.01 -6.28
N PHE A 341 -12.60 -7.01 -5.48
CA PHE A 341 -13.76 -6.94 -4.60
C PHE A 341 -13.44 -6.18 -3.29
N ASN A 342 -12.93 -4.95 -3.39
CA ASN A 342 -12.50 -4.13 -2.26
C ASN A 342 -13.59 -3.96 -1.20
N ARG A 343 -14.84 -3.78 -1.60
CA ARG A 343 -15.99 -3.60 -0.68
C ARG A 343 -16.26 -4.82 0.20
N HIS A 344 -15.78 -6.00 -0.19
CA HIS A 344 -15.95 -7.24 0.57
C HIS A 344 -14.72 -7.58 1.43
N ALA A 345 -13.64 -6.82 1.30
CA ALA A 345 -12.51 -6.90 2.21
C ALA A 345 -12.87 -6.20 3.52
N LYS A 346 -12.90 -6.95 4.63
CA LYS A 346 -13.20 -6.36 5.93
C LYS A 346 -11.99 -5.64 6.48
N MET A 347 -12.20 -4.40 6.92
CA MET A 347 -11.21 -3.57 7.59
C MET A 347 -11.83 -2.97 8.84
N ASP A 348 -11.12 -3.08 9.96
CA ASP A 348 -11.52 -2.41 11.18
C ASP A 348 -11.28 -0.90 11.03
N ARG A 349 -12.17 -0.13 11.60
CA ARG A 349 -11.93 1.28 11.81
C ARG A 349 -10.87 1.45 12.88
N VAL A 350 -10.05 2.46 12.71
CA VAL A 350 -9.02 2.82 13.69
C VAL A 350 -9.37 4.18 14.27
N THR A 351 -9.17 4.30 15.58
CA THR A 351 -9.45 5.54 16.30
C THR A 351 -8.29 6.50 16.10
N ALA A 352 -8.58 7.74 15.74
CA ALA A 352 -7.66 8.84 15.80
C ALA A 352 -7.90 9.70 17.04
N PHE A 353 -6.98 10.62 17.27
CA PHE A 353 -7.10 11.57 18.38
C PHE A 353 -8.42 12.33 18.34
N GLY A 354 -9.04 12.47 19.52
CA GLY A 354 -10.37 13.09 19.64
C GLY A 354 -11.54 12.11 19.48
N GLY A 355 -11.27 10.80 19.35
CA GLY A 355 -12.30 9.77 19.26
C GLY A 355 -12.91 9.60 17.85
N HIS A 356 -12.35 10.27 16.84
CA HIS A 356 -12.79 10.10 15.47
C HIS A 356 -12.32 8.74 14.92
N GLU A 357 -13.25 7.97 14.41
CA GLU A 357 -12.93 6.71 13.74
C GLU A 357 -12.64 6.94 12.26
N TYR A 358 -11.54 6.35 11.81
CA TYR A 358 -11.19 6.30 10.39
C TYR A 358 -11.42 4.89 9.85
N GLY A 359 -12.13 4.80 8.76
CA GLY A 359 -12.23 3.59 7.96
C GLY A 359 -11.69 3.85 6.57
N LEU A 360 -11.08 2.85 5.96
CA LEU A 360 -10.77 2.91 4.55
C LEU A 360 -12.06 2.68 3.77
N ASP A 361 -12.44 3.67 2.98
CA ASP A 361 -13.63 3.61 2.14
C ASP A 361 -13.22 3.43 0.68
N TYR A 362 -13.44 2.23 0.16
CA TYR A 362 -13.14 1.85 -1.21
C TYR A 362 -14.40 1.42 -1.94
N LYS A 363 -14.52 1.86 -3.19
CA LYS A 363 -15.31 1.15 -4.21
C LYS A 363 -14.52 -0.03 -4.70
N ASN A 364 -15.16 -0.96 -5.42
CA ASN A 364 -14.43 -2.00 -6.11
C ASN A 364 -13.48 -1.37 -7.13
N GLY A 365 -12.27 -1.93 -7.22
CA GLY A 365 -11.25 -1.53 -8.18
C GLY A 365 -11.29 -2.41 -9.42
N TRP A 366 -10.66 -1.94 -10.48
CA TRP A 366 -10.48 -2.71 -11.71
C TRP A 366 -9.28 -2.21 -12.49
N GLU A 367 -8.76 -3.06 -13.34
CA GLU A 367 -7.72 -2.70 -14.30
C GLU A 367 -7.93 -3.43 -15.62
N ILE A 368 -7.46 -2.81 -16.70
CA ILE A 368 -7.48 -3.37 -18.05
C ILE A 368 -6.10 -3.19 -18.64
N ALA A 369 -5.57 -4.27 -19.22
CA ALA A 369 -4.26 -4.31 -19.84
C ALA A 369 -4.33 -4.84 -21.27
N LEU A 370 -3.47 -4.30 -22.11
CA LEU A 370 -3.15 -4.79 -23.44
C LEU A 370 -1.66 -5.07 -23.53
N GLY A 371 -1.29 -6.18 -24.14
CA GLY A 371 0.08 -6.61 -24.32
C GLY A 371 0.36 -7.11 -25.73
N ASN A 372 1.59 -6.97 -26.14
CA ASN A 372 2.09 -7.39 -27.45
C ASN A 372 3.43 -8.07 -27.29
N GLU A 373 3.63 -9.19 -28.00
CA GLU A 373 4.91 -9.90 -28.07
C GLU A 373 5.25 -10.12 -29.55
N TYR A 374 6.39 -9.60 -30.00
CA TYR A 374 6.85 -9.73 -31.38
C TYR A 374 8.20 -10.45 -31.45
N LYS A 375 8.20 -11.65 -32.01
CA LYS A 375 9.39 -12.46 -32.25
C LYS A 375 10.14 -11.91 -33.46
N ILE A 376 11.25 -11.23 -33.23
CA ILE A 376 12.11 -10.70 -34.30
C ILE A 376 12.80 -11.85 -35.03
N ASN A 377 13.31 -12.80 -34.23
CA ASN A 377 13.98 -14.02 -34.69
C ASN A 377 13.93 -15.07 -33.58
N ASP A 378 14.60 -16.22 -33.75
CA ASP A 378 14.56 -17.31 -32.75
C ASP A 378 15.18 -16.94 -31.41
N LYS A 379 16.01 -15.88 -31.35
CA LYS A 379 16.67 -15.44 -30.13
C LYS A 379 16.01 -14.26 -29.46
N PHE A 380 15.36 -13.36 -30.17
CA PHE A 380 14.84 -12.11 -29.62
C PHE A 380 13.33 -11.95 -29.82
N THR A 381 12.64 -11.65 -28.74
CA THR A 381 11.23 -11.22 -28.72
C THR A 381 11.13 -9.86 -28.04
N LEU A 382 10.53 -8.89 -28.72
CA LEU A 382 10.13 -7.61 -28.14
C LEU A 382 8.78 -7.74 -27.46
N ILE A 383 8.65 -7.09 -26.32
CA ILE A 383 7.42 -7.09 -25.52
C ILE A 383 7.05 -5.65 -25.20
N GLY A 384 5.76 -5.32 -25.32
CA GLY A 384 5.24 -4.00 -24.98
C GLY A 384 3.82 -4.08 -24.47
N SER A 385 3.46 -3.20 -23.55
CA SER A 385 2.12 -3.21 -22.94
C SER A 385 1.68 -1.85 -22.44
N ALA A 386 0.37 -1.72 -22.26
CA ALA A 386 -0.27 -0.61 -21.57
C ALA A 386 -1.34 -1.15 -20.62
N ASN A 387 -1.48 -0.49 -19.46
CA ASN A 387 -2.46 -0.84 -18.43
C ASN A 387 -3.06 0.43 -17.85
N TYR A 388 -4.37 0.42 -17.61
CA TYR A 388 -5.05 1.43 -16.80
C TYR A 388 -5.66 0.77 -15.57
N ALA A 389 -5.36 1.30 -14.40
CA ALA A 389 -5.77 0.78 -13.09
C ALA A 389 -6.56 1.83 -12.30
N ARG A 390 -7.78 1.48 -11.91
CA ARG A 390 -8.65 2.28 -11.04
C ARG A 390 -8.78 1.62 -9.68
N THR A 391 -8.23 2.25 -8.65
CA THR A 391 -8.16 1.68 -7.29
C THR A 391 -9.48 1.63 -6.55
N GLY A 392 -10.43 2.50 -6.90
CA GLY A 392 -11.70 2.65 -6.18
C GLY A 392 -11.58 3.37 -4.85
N ALA A 393 -10.40 3.85 -4.45
CA ALA A 393 -10.21 4.61 -3.22
C ALA A 393 -10.95 5.94 -3.26
N LYS A 394 -11.63 6.28 -2.16
CA LYS A 394 -12.22 7.60 -1.96
C LYS A 394 -11.24 8.54 -1.26
N ALA A 395 -11.26 9.82 -1.60
CA ALA A 395 -10.39 10.83 -0.99
C ALA A 395 -10.58 10.91 0.55
N SER A 396 -11.78 10.60 1.05
CA SER A 396 -12.08 10.53 2.49
C SER A 396 -11.26 9.50 3.26
N SER A 397 -10.70 8.49 2.57
CA SER A 397 -9.82 7.49 3.17
C SER A 397 -8.33 7.83 3.05
N PHE A 398 -7.98 8.94 2.39
CA PHE A 398 -6.59 9.36 2.25
C PHE A 398 -6.07 9.96 3.55
N ASN A 399 -4.84 9.64 3.87
CA ASN A 399 -4.07 10.22 4.97
C ASN A 399 -2.61 10.37 4.56
N ASP A 400 -1.78 10.91 5.44
CA ASP A 400 -0.39 11.25 5.16
C ASP A 400 0.48 10.08 4.72
N THR A 401 0.07 8.87 5.00
CA THR A 401 0.87 7.67 4.74
C THR A 401 0.12 6.62 3.93
N GLU A 402 -1.16 6.86 3.66
CA GLU A 402 -1.99 5.94 2.89
C GLU A 402 -2.90 6.69 1.91
N TYR A 403 -2.58 6.56 0.64
CA TYR A 403 -3.41 7.06 -0.44
C TYR A 403 -3.21 6.19 -1.69
N ALA A 404 -4.31 5.83 -2.33
CA ALA A 404 -4.29 4.97 -3.51
C ALA A 404 -4.77 5.75 -4.72
N LEU A 405 -3.85 6.05 -5.62
CA LEU A 405 -4.10 6.79 -6.84
C LEU A 405 -4.34 5.83 -8.00
N ASN A 406 -5.19 6.21 -8.95
CA ASN A 406 -5.29 5.50 -10.22
C ASN A 406 -3.99 5.69 -11.00
N SER A 407 -3.72 4.76 -11.92
CA SER A 407 -2.50 4.83 -12.72
C SER A 407 -2.71 4.38 -14.16
N PHE A 408 -1.95 4.98 -15.05
CA PHE A 408 -1.69 4.47 -16.37
C PHE A 408 -0.25 3.97 -16.41
N THR A 409 -0.05 2.76 -16.94
CA THR A 409 1.25 2.10 -16.96
C THR A 409 1.66 1.77 -18.38
N LEU A 410 2.88 2.09 -18.74
CA LEU A 410 3.54 1.64 -19.97
C LEU A 410 4.63 0.66 -19.61
N GLY A 411 4.65 -0.49 -20.27
CA GLY A 411 5.62 -1.55 -20.10
C GLY A 411 6.37 -1.86 -21.39
N ALA A 412 7.64 -2.19 -21.28
CA ALA A 412 8.47 -2.67 -22.37
C ALA A 412 9.45 -3.72 -21.89
N GLY A 413 9.87 -4.62 -22.78
CA GLY A 413 10.86 -5.64 -22.47
C GLY A 413 11.41 -6.34 -23.69
N VAL A 414 12.49 -7.07 -23.42
CA VAL A 414 13.15 -7.95 -24.41
C VAL A 414 13.36 -9.31 -23.75
N LYS A 415 12.87 -10.35 -24.41
CA LYS A 415 13.20 -11.73 -24.07
C LYS A 415 14.31 -12.20 -24.99
N TYR A 416 15.37 -12.72 -24.41
CA TYR A 416 16.50 -13.36 -25.09
C TYR A 416 16.48 -14.87 -24.82
N GLN A 417 16.32 -15.66 -25.88
CA GLN A 417 16.42 -17.12 -25.84
C GLN A 417 17.91 -17.48 -25.96
N TYR A 418 18.54 -17.86 -24.83
CA TYR A 418 19.96 -18.21 -24.78
C TYR A 418 20.23 -19.56 -25.47
N ASP A 419 19.42 -20.57 -25.10
CA ASP A 419 19.39 -21.90 -25.72
C ASP A 419 17.93 -22.42 -25.73
N GLU A 420 17.69 -23.65 -26.17
CA GLU A 420 16.33 -24.25 -26.29
C GLU A 420 15.60 -24.30 -24.95
N THR A 421 16.30 -24.31 -23.83
CA THR A 421 15.79 -24.50 -22.47
C THR A 421 15.87 -23.26 -21.60
N THR A 422 16.66 -22.25 -21.97
CA THR A 422 17.00 -21.11 -21.13
C THR A 422 16.61 -19.80 -21.80
N ALA A 423 15.84 -18.98 -21.11
CA ALA A 423 15.49 -17.64 -21.55
C ALA A 423 15.72 -16.58 -20.46
N ILE A 424 16.15 -15.40 -20.87
CA ILE A 424 16.34 -14.24 -20.00
C ILE A 424 15.38 -13.15 -20.50
N THR A 425 14.63 -12.54 -19.60
CA THR A 425 13.77 -11.39 -19.92
C THR A 425 14.21 -10.17 -19.11
N ALA A 426 14.53 -9.08 -19.81
CA ALA A 426 14.73 -7.77 -19.23
C ALA A 426 13.51 -6.91 -19.50
N SER A 427 13.01 -6.20 -18.49
CA SER A 427 11.76 -5.45 -18.55
C SER A 427 11.84 -4.12 -17.82
N VAL A 428 11.00 -3.17 -18.22
CA VAL A 428 10.80 -1.89 -17.57
C VAL A 428 9.31 -1.53 -17.63
N ALA A 429 8.81 -0.91 -16.57
CA ALA A 429 7.50 -0.27 -16.58
C ALA A 429 7.57 1.09 -15.91
N HIS A 430 6.82 2.05 -16.47
CA HIS A 430 6.64 3.38 -15.88
C HIS A 430 5.17 3.58 -15.50
N PHE A 431 4.92 3.88 -14.23
CA PHE A 431 3.61 4.10 -13.65
C PHE A 431 3.35 5.59 -13.50
N ILE A 432 2.40 6.08 -14.27
CA ILE A 432 1.94 7.47 -14.29
C ILE A 432 0.67 7.54 -13.44
N TYR A 433 0.75 8.22 -12.29
CA TYR A 433 -0.36 8.32 -11.35
C TYR A 433 -1.15 9.60 -11.50
N ASP A 434 -2.45 9.52 -11.28
CA ASP A 434 -3.30 10.70 -11.11
C ASP A 434 -2.79 11.53 -9.92
N LYS A 435 -3.02 12.85 -9.99
CA LYS A 435 -2.94 13.73 -8.82
C LYS A 435 -4.30 13.78 -8.15
N LYS A 436 -4.35 13.75 -6.84
CA LYS A 436 -5.62 13.85 -6.09
C LYS A 436 -5.48 14.69 -4.83
N ASP A 437 -6.56 15.40 -4.55
CA ASP A 437 -6.72 16.12 -3.30
C ASP A 437 -7.33 15.19 -2.24
N GLY A 438 -6.94 15.41 -0.99
CA GLY A 438 -7.53 14.81 0.18
C GLY A 438 -8.75 15.59 0.66
N THR A 439 -9.03 15.52 1.98
CA THR A 439 -10.25 16.06 2.58
C THR A 439 -9.99 16.86 3.86
N PHE A 440 -8.91 17.64 3.94
CA PHE A 440 -8.65 18.49 5.12
C PHE A 440 -9.74 19.52 5.35
N THR A 441 -10.28 20.11 4.29
CA THR A 441 -11.39 21.07 4.38
C THR A 441 -12.65 20.45 4.99
N ASP A 442 -12.89 19.17 4.79
CA ASP A 442 -14.03 18.45 5.35
C ASP A 442 -13.80 17.99 6.81
N ARG A 443 -12.52 17.88 7.19
CA ARG A 443 -12.11 17.32 8.50
C ARG A 443 -11.85 18.38 9.55
N TYR A 444 -11.38 19.56 9.12
CA TYR A 444 -10.88 20.59 10.02
C TYR A 444 -11.57 21.91 9.77
N GLN A 445 -12.18 22.45 10.81
CA GLN A 445 -12.83 23.77 10.74
C GLN A 445 -11.77 24.85 10.50
N GLY A 446 -12.04 25.76 9.57
CA GLY A 446 -11.18 26.90 9.25
C GLY A 446 -10.04 26.59 8.31
N VAL A 447 -9.90 25.36 7.86
CA VAL A 447 -8.96 24.97 6.80
C VAL A 447 -9.60 25.22 5.45
N THR A 448 -8.89 25.92 4.56
CA THR A 448 -9.40 26.33 3.24
C THR A 448 -8.79 25.54 2.09
N GLU A 449 -7.72 24.80 2.34
CA GLU A 449 -7.05 23.98 1.34
C GLU A 449 -7.02 22.50 1.75
N ASN A 450 -7.03 21.63 0.75
CA ASN A 450 -6.80 20.20 0.93
C ASN A 450 -5.34 19.86 0.71
N GLN A 451 -4.88 18.78 1.38
CA GLN A 451 -3.60 18.16 1.04
C GLN A 451 -3.65 17.60 -0.38
N LYS A 452 -2.51 17.60 -1.06
CA LYS A 452 -2.37 17.07 -2.42
C LYS A 452 -1.44 15.87 -2.40
N TYR A 453 -1.82 14.83 -3.14
CA TYR A 453 -1.08 13.59 -3.23
C TYR A 453 -0.63 13.31 -4.65
N HIS A 454 0.62 12.89 -4.79
CA HIS A 454 1.21 12.50 -6.07
C HIS A 454 2.29 11.45 -5.86
N LYS A 455 2.48 10.58 -6.86
CA LYS A 455 3.59 9.65 -6.93
C LYS A 455 4.00 9.35 -8.36
N GLY A 456 5.24 8.90 -8.53
CA GLY A 456 5.78 8.44 -9.80
C GLY A 456 6.75 7.29 -9.54
N ILE A 457 6.57 6.18 -10.26
CA ILE A 457 7.34 4.96 -10.04
C ILE A 457 7.80 4.43 -11.40
N THR A 458 9.06 4.01 -11.46
CA THR A 458 9.61 3.21 -12.55
C THR A 458 10.15 1.92 -11.96
N ALA A 459 9.85 0.80 -12.57
CA ALA A 459 10.37 -0.50 -12.13
C ALA A 459 11.12 -1.17 -13.27
N PHE A 460 12.25 -1.77 -12.94
CA PHE A 460 13.09 -2.56 -13.83
C PHE A 460 13.01 -4.02 -13.39
N GLY A 461 12.97 -4.94 -14.33
CA GLY A 461 12.86 -6.36 -14.04
C GLY A 461 13.87 -7.18 -14.81
N LEU A 462 14.35 -8.24 -14.17
CA LEU A 462 15.16 -9.27 -14.80
C LEU A 462 14.66 -10.63 -14.35
N SER A 463 14.39 -11.53 -15.30
CA SER A 463 14.02 -12.91 -15.01
C SER A 463 14.85 -13.89 -15.84
N LEU A 464 15.14 -15.05 -15.24
CA LEU A 464 15.73 -16.22 -15.86
C LEU A 464 14.74 -17.38 -15.80
N THR A 465 14.36 -17.91 -16.94
CA THR A 465 13.48 -19.08 -17.07
C THR A 465 14.29 -20.26 -17.60
N LYS A 466 14.18 -21.41 -16.94
CA LYS A 466 14.87 -22.67 -17.32
C LYS A 466 13.88 -23.80 -17.40
N LYS A 467 13.95 -24.59 -18.49
CA LYS A 467 13.34 -25.92 -18.65
C LYS A 467 14.40 -26.99 -18.37
N PHE A 468 14.05 -28.02 -17.62
CA PHE A 468 14.93 -29.14 -17.26
C PHE A 468 14.45 -30.43 -17.91
#